data_1b92d73c31218680abf501598edfcb03
#
_entry.id   1b92d73c31218680abf501598edfcb03
#
_cell.length_a   1.000
_cell.length_b   1.000
_cell.length_c   1.000
_cell.angle_alpha   90.00
_cell.angle_beta   90.00
_cell.angle_gamma   90.00
#
_symmetry.space_group_name_H-M   'P 1'
#
loop_
_entity.id
_entity.type
_entity.pdbx_description
1 polymer ?
#
loop_
_entity_poly.entity_id
_entity_poly.type
_entity_poly.pdbx_seq_one_letter_code
_entity_poly.pdbx_strand_id
1 'polypeptide(L)'
;MYGHTEIQKKIQDKYDEIAALRKEQVAIAKSEGLSEVENYSFKDKNGNVVTLLDMFQSHDELIVVHNMGKSCPYCTLWADGLSSSTPHIQNRCGFALVSPNDYQTMSDFAANRDWKFPYYSGVETSFISDMGFSHQTEDGKVRYTPGFTTFLKKEDKIYRVACDLFGPGDLFSPIWPMMDMLHHSDKEWHPKFGY
;
A
#
# COMPACT_ATOMS: atom_id res chain seq x y z
N MET A 1 -1.78 28.53 -21.06
CA MET A 1 -3.22 28.39 -20.82
C MET A 1 -3.77 27.56 -21.98
N TYR A 2 -4.06 26.29 -21.77
CA TYR A 2 -4.65 25.44 -22.81
C TYR A 2 -6.07 25.93 -23.01
N GLY A 3 -6.40 26.33 -24.25
CA GLY A 3 -7.76 26.75 -24.61
C GLY A 3 -8.72 25.58 -24.34
N HIS A 4 -9.88 25.85 -23.73
CA HIS A 4 -10.90 24.85 -23.46
C HIS A 4 -11.50 24.35 -24.79
N THR A 5 -10.85 23.34 -25.39
CA THR A 5 -11.42 22.64 -26.54
C THR A 5 -12.58 21.75 -26.08
N GLU A 6 -13.48 21.40 -26.98
CA GLU A 6 -14.58 20.45 -26.69
C GLU A 6 -14.06 19.11 -26.11
N ILE A 7 -12.89 18.66 -26.59
CA ILE A 7 -12.23 17.46 -26.10
C ILE A 7 -11.81 17.63 -24.63
N GLN A 8 -11.21 18.76 -24.27
CA GLN A 8 -10.80 19.03 -22.88
C GLN A 8 -11.99 19.08 -21.94
N LYS A 9 -13.12 19.65 -22.38
CA LYS A 9 -14.35 19.63 -21.60
C LYS A 9 -14.85 18.20 -21.37
N LYS A 10 -14.89 17.37 -22.42
CA LYS A 10 -15.27 15.95 -22.29
C LYS A 10 -14.35 15.17 -21.33
N ILE A 11 -13.04 15.46 -21.37
CA ILE A 11 -12.07 14.87 -20.45
C ILE A 11 -12.36 15.33 -19.00
N GLN A 12 -12.61 16.62 -18.78
CA GLN A 12 -12.93 17.15 -17.46
C GLN A 12 -14.22 16.53 -16.90
N ASP A 13 -15.28 16.42 -17.71
CA ASP A 13 -16.52 15.77 -17.29
C ASP A 13 -16.25 14.32 -16.83
N LYS A 14 -15.34 13.59 -17.49
CA LYS A 14 -14.93 12.24 -17.05
C LYS A 14 -14.10 12.24 -15.77
N TYR A 15 -13.23 13.21 -15.55
CA TYR A 15 -12.54 13.34 -14.26
C TYR A 15 -13.50 13.59 -13.10
N ASP A 16 -14.56 14.38 -13.33
CA ASP A 16 -15.57 14.65 -12.32
C ASP A 16 -16.38 13.38 -11.99
N GLU A 17 -16.74 12.57 -12.98
CA GLU A 17 -17.38 11.26 -12.78
C GLU A 17 -16.45 10.31 -12.00
N ILE A 18 -15.18 10.20 -12.38
CA ILE A 18 -14.17 9.37 -11.68
C ILE A 18 -14.02 9.83 -10.22
N ALA A 19 -13.96 11.14 -9.98
CA ALA A 19 -13.87 11.68 -8.63
C ALA A 19 -15.10 11.35 -7.77
N ALA A 20 -16.30 11.35 -8.34
CA ALA A 20 -17.52 10.96 -7.66
C ALA A 20 -17.51 9.48 -7.30
N LEU A 21 -17.18 8.60 -8.24
CA LEU A 21 -17.07 7.14 -8.02
C LEU A 21 -16.01 6.81 -6.95
N ARG A 22 -14.88 7.52 -6.95
CA ARG A 22 -13.87 7.36 -5.91
C ARG A 22 -14.37 7.71 -4.52
N LYS A 23 -15.18 8.77 -4.38
CA LYS A 23 -15.81 9.10 -3.09
C LYS A 23 -16.75 8.00 -2.62
N GLU A 24 -17.51 7.41 -3.51
CA GLU A 24 -18.39 6.28 -3.21
C GLU A 24 -17.58 5.05 -2.80
N GLN A 25 -16.52 4.70 -3.52
CA GLN A 25 -15.61 3.61 -3.17
C GLN A 25 -15.03 3.79 -1.76
N VAL A 26 -14.53 4.98 -1.42
CA VAL A 26 -14.01 5.27 -0.08
C VAL A 26 -15.11 5.17 0.98
N ALA A 27 -16.33 5.60 0.70
CA ALA A 27 -17.46 5.47 1.62
C ALA A 27 -17.80 3.99 1.87
N ILE A 28 -17.79 3.16 0.83
CA ILE A 28 -17.98 1.70 0.93
C ILE A 28 -16.86 1.08 1.75
N ALA A 29 -15.59 1.40 1.48
CA ALA A 29 -14.44 0.87 2.22
C ALA A 29 -14.48 1.22 3.73
N LYS A 30 -15.15 2.30 4.11
CA LYS A 30 -15.33 2.74 5.50
C LYS A 30 -16.68 2.33 6.12
N SER A 31 -17.56 1.68 5.37
CA SER A 31 -18.94 1.41 5.81
C SER A 31 -19.04 0.39 6.95
N GLU A 32 -18.05 -0.49 7.09
CA GLU A 32 -17.99 -1.47 8.21
C GLU A 32 -17.69 -0.78 9.57
N GLY A 33 -17.31 0.50 9.56
CA GLY A 33 -16.96 1.24 10.75
C GLY A 33 -15.58 0.87 11.30
N LEU A 34 -15.35 1.26 12.56
CA LEU A 34 -14.08 1.01 13.24
C LEU A 34 -14.08 -0.37 13.89
N SER A 35 -13.12 -1.21 13.54
CA SER A 35 -12.90 -2.52 14.16
C SER A 35 -11.63 -2.47 15.01
N GLU A 36 -11.74 -2.71 16.32
CA GLU A 36 -10.58 -2.79 17.21
C GLU A 36 -9.69 -3.98 16.81
N VAL A 37 -8.37 -3.74 16.77
CA VAL A 37 -7.36 -4.75 16.42
C VAL A 37 -6.29 -4.84 17.51
N GLU A 38 -5.59 -5.96 17.54
CA GLU A 38 -4.50 -6.18 18.48
C GLU A 38 -3.30 -5.28 18.20
N ASN A 39 -2.49 -5.03 19.22
CA ASN A 39 -1.20 -4.38 19.06
C ASN A 39 -0.14 -5.42 18.67
N TYR A 40 -0.14 -5.80 17.40
CA TYR A 40 0.79 -6.81 16.86
C TYR A 40 2.25 -6.38 17.01
N SER A 41 3.13 -7.39 17.10
CA SER A 41 4.58 -7.20 17.15
C SER A 41 5.25 -7.63 15.86
N PHE A 42 6.25 -6.89 15.44
CA PHE A 42 7.01 -7.06 14.20
C PHE A 42 8.50 -6.98 14.47
N LYS A 43 9.34 -7.31 13.48
CA LYS A 43 10.77 -7.06 13.52
C LYS A 43 11.16 -5.92 12.59
N ASP A 44 11.90 -4.94 13.11
CA ASP A 44 12.50 -3.88 12.30
C ASP A 44 13.73 -4.38 11.50
N LYS A 45 14.35 -3.49 10.75
CA LYS A 45 15.56 -3.79 9.94
C LYS A 45 16.76 -4.32 10.74
N ASN A 46 16.79 -4.12 12.06
CA ASN A 46 17.86 -4.57 12.97
C ASN A 46 17.45 -5.80 13.78
N GLY A 47 16.24 -6.33 13.58
CA GLY A 47 15.68 -7.44 14.35
C GLY A 47 15.07 -7.03 15.68
N ASN A 48 14.95 -5.73 15.99
CA ASN A 48 14.28 -5.28 17.21
C ASN A 48 12.77 -5.45 17.09
N VAL A 49 12.11 -5.67 18.22
CA VAL A 49 10.66 -5.73 18.29
C VAL A 49 10.09 -4.31 18.19
N VAL A 50 9.12 -4.13 17.30
CA VAL A 50 8.34 -2.90 17.11
C VAL A 50 6.87 -3.29 17.08
N THR A 51 6.02 -2.53 17.78
CA THR A 51 4.58 -2.81 17.81
C THR A 51 3.82 -1.99 16.75
N LEU A 52 2.57 -2.38 16.48
CA LEU A 52 1.71 -1.60 15.58
C LEU A 52 1.49 -0.18 16.11
N LEU A 53 1.40 0.02 17.44
CA LEU A 53 1.32 1.34 18.07
C LEU A 53 2.57 2.19 17.78
N ASP A 54 3.74 1.60 17.79
CA ASP A 54 4.98 2.34 17.51
C ASP A 54 5.03 2.87 16.08
N MET A 55 4.37 2.20 15.12
CA MET A 55 4.34 2.62 13.72
C MET A 55 3.56 3.92 13.51
N PHE A 56 2.66 4.29 14.42
CA PHE A 56 1.96 5.58 14.37
C PHE A 56 2.89 6.77 14.61
N GLN A 57 4.02 6.55 15.29
CA GLN A 57 4.93 7.63 15.69
C GLN A 57 4.18 8.74 16.45
N SER A 58 4.23 9.98 15.98
CA SER A 58 3.52 11.13 16.57
C SER A 58 2.10 11.34 16.03
N HIS A 59 1.60 10.44 15.19
CA HIS A 59 0.31 10.57 14.53
C HIS A 59 -0.77 9.71 15.18
N ASP A 60 -2.04 10.06 14.94
CA ASP A 60 -3.20 9.26 15.32
C ASP A 60 -3.74 8.41 14.16
N GLU A 61 -3.23 8.60 12.95
CA GLU A 61 -3.59 7.82 11.78
C GLU A 61 -2.33 7.16 11.19
N LEU A 62 -2.51 5.96 10.64
CA LEU A 62 -1.42 5.14 10.09
C LEU A 62 -1.87 4.47 8.80
N ILE A 63 -0.99 4.42 7.81
CA ILE A 63 -1.12 3.58 6.61
C ILE A 63 -0.07 2.47 6.70
N VAL A 64 -0.52 1.21 6.62
CA VAL A 64 0.38 0.06 6.50
C VAL A 64 0.18 -0.60 5.15
N VAL A 65 1.24 -0.64 4.36
CA VAL A 65 1.30 -1.36 3.07
C VAL A 65 1.58 -2.83 3.32
N HIS A 66 0.75 -3.72 2.77
CA HIS A 66 0.96 -5.16 2.74
C HIS A 66 1.69 -5.54 1.45
N ASN A 67 2.93 -5.97 1.59
CA ASN A 67 3.81 -6.34 0.49
C ASN A 67 3.92 -7.86 0.43
N MET A 68 3.84 -8.46 -0.76
CA MET A 68 3.93 -9.92 -0.94
C MET A 68 5.36 -10.48 -0.82
N GLY A 69 6.34 -9.62 -0.55
CA GLY A 69 7.74 -10.00 -0.39
C GLY A 69 8.60 -9.67 -1.61
N LYS A 70 9.91 -9.92 -1.46
CA LYS A 70 10.95 -9.55 -2.42
C LYS A 70 10.82 -10.18 -3.82
N SER A 71 10.04 -11.24 -3.96
CA SER A 71 9.85 -11.94 -5.24
C SER A 71 8.76 -11.33 -6.13
N CYS A 72 8.06 -10.30 -5.64
CA CYS A 72 6.97 -9.65 -6.37
C CYS A 72 7.44 -8.37 -7.07
N PRO A 73 7.63 -8.35 -8.40
CA PRO A 73 8.06 -7.14 -9.10
C PRO A 73 7.02 -6.03 -9.10
N TYR A 74 5.72 -6.37 -9.06
CA TYR A 74 4.64 -5.39 -8.90
C TYR A 74 4.69 -4.71 -7.53
N CYS A 75 4.81 -5.48 -6.44
CA CYS A 75 4.96 -4.91 -5.11
C CYS A 75 6.18 -3.99 -5.00
N THR A 76 7.26 -4.35 -5.71
CA THR A 76 8.47 -3.53 -5.80
C THR A 76 8.19 -2.21 -6.52
N LEU A 77 7.46 -2.24 -7.63
CA LEU A 77 7.06 -1.04 -8.37
C LEU A 77 6.29 -0.05 -7.48
N TRP A 78 5.27 -0.52 -6.74
CA TRP A 78 4.53 0.36 -5.80
C TRP A 78 5.41 0.90 -4.70
N ALA A 79 6.25 0.05 -4.09
CA ALA A 79 7.15 0.46 -3.03
C ALA A 79 8.17 1.50 -3.50
N ASP A 80 8.74 1.35 -4.68
CA ASP A 80 9.63 2.34 -5.30
C ASP A 80 8.93 3.68 -5.50
N GLY A 81 7.70 3.66 -6.03
CA GLY A 81 6.88 4.85 -6.24
C GLY A 81 6.52 5.56 -4.93
N LEU A 82 6.16 4.81 -3.89
CA LEU A 82 5.84 5.33 -2.56
C LEU A 82 7.08 5.88 -1.84
N SER A 83 8.28 5.33 -2.12
CA SER A 83 9.52 5.76 -1.47
C SER A 83 9.81 7.24 -1.68
N SER A 84 9.65 7.74 -2.90
CA SER A 84 9.83 9.17 -3.20
C SER A 84 8.77 10.07 -2.57
N SER A 85 7.57 9.54 -2.34
CA SER A 85 6.44 10.27 -1.74
C SER A 85 6.41 10.19 -0.20
N THR A 86 7.28 9.39 0.41
CA THR A 86 7.30 9.15 1.86
C THR A 86 7.31 10.42 2.72
N PRO A 87 8.12 11.46 2.44
CA PRO A 87 8.11 12.68 3.27
C PRO A 87 6.74 13.37 3.31
N HIS A 88 6.01 13.34 2.20
CA HIS A 88 4.66 13.92 2.13
C HIS A 88 3.64 13.10 2.90
N ILE A 89 3.71 11.76 2.78
CA ILE A 89 2.82 10.85 3.51
C ILE A 89 3.07 10.98 5.01
N GLN A 90 4.32 10.92 5.45
CA GLN A 90 4.71 11.00 6.86
C GLN A 90 4.46 12.37 7.50
N ASN A 91 4.33 13.43 6.72
CA ASN A 91 3.85 14.72 7.23
C ASN A 91 2.36 14.68 7.63
N ARG A 92 1.57 13.74 7.08
CA ARG A 92 0.13 13.63 7.29
C ARG A 92 -0.27 12.50 8.25
N CYS A 93 0.44 11.38 8.24
CA CYS A 93 0.12 10.18 9.03
C CYS A 93 1.36 9.30 9.23
N GLY A 94 1.29 8.36 10.14
CA GLY A 94 2.25 7.26 10.21
C GLY A 94 2.23 6.46 8.90
N PHE A 95 3.39 5.93 8.49
CA PHE A 95 3.50 5.15 7.26
C PHE A 95 4.51 4.03 7.42
N ALA A 96 4.12 2.81 7.05
CA ALA A 96 4.96 1.63 7.16
C ALA A 96 4.65 0.62 6.04
N LEU A 97 5.60 -0.26 5.77
CA LEU A 97 5.42 -1.44 4.93
C LEU A 97 5.65 -2.71 5.77
N VAL A 98 4.77 -3.69 5.67
CA VAL A 98 4.92 -5.01 6.29
C VAL A 98 5.04 -6.07 5.19
N SER A 99 6.00 -6.99 5.37
CA SER A 99 6.30 -8.06 4.41
C SER A 99 6.34 -9.43 5.11
N PRO A 100 5.99 -10.52 4.40
CA PRO A 100 6.15 -11.89 4.88
C PRO A 100 7.60 -12.41 4.82
N ASN A 101 8.56 -11.59 4.41
CA ASN A 101 9.98 -11.96 4.48
C ASN A 101 10.55 -11.65 5.86
N ASP A 102 11.56 -12.42 6.28
CA ASP A 102 12.33 -12.12 7.47
C ASP A 102 13.00 -10.73 7.38
N TYR A 103 13.36 -10.18 8.53
CA TYR A 103 13.87 -8.81 8.63
C TYR A 103 15.20 -8.62 7.88
N GLN A 104 16.10 -9.61 7.88
CA GLN A 104 17.39 -9.52 7.19
C GLN A 104 17.18 -9.45 5.67
N THR A 105 16.37 -10.37 5.15
CA THR A 105 15.97 -10.39 3.73
C THR A 105 15.37 -9.05 3.29
N MET A 106 14.48 -8.48 4.12
CA MET A 106 13.85 -7.19 3.81
C MET A 106 14.83 -6.03 3.92
N SER A 107 15.73 -6.05 4.90
CA SER A 107 16.75 -5.02 5.07
C SER A 107 17.67 -4.93 3.84
N ASP A 108 18.18 -6.07 3.41
CA ASP A 108 19.06 -6.15 2.24
C ASP A 108 18.33 -5.70 0.96
N PHE A 109 17.08 -6.13 0.78
CA PHE A 109 16.28 -5.76 -0.38
C PHE A 109 15.94 -4.27 -0.41
N ALA A 110 15.49 -3.71 0.70
CA ALA A 110 15.14 -2.30 0.83
C ALA A 110 16.37 -1.37 0.67
N ALA A 111 17.52 -1.77 1.20
CA ALA A 111 18.78 -1.04 1.05
C ALA A 111 19.21 -0.98 -0.43
N ASN A 112 19.12 -2.10 -1.15
CA ASN A 112 19.44 -2.16 -2.58
C ASN A 112 18.50 -1.32 -3.46
N ARG A 113 17.30 -1.01 -2.96
CA ARG A 113 16.29 -0.18 -3.64
C ARG A 113 16.22 1.25 -3.11
N ASP A 114 17.04 1.60 -2.12
CA ASP A 114 17.06 2.91 -1.48
C ASP A 114 15.68 3.36 -0.94
N TRP A 115 14.90 2.41 -0.36
CA TRP A 115 13.61 2.74 0.21
C TRP A 115 13.73 3.65 1.43
N LYS A 116 12.94 4.71 1.48
CA LYS A 116 13.01 5.78 2.48
C LYS A 116 12.01 5.64 3.62
N PHE A 117 11.07 4.72 3.53
CA PHE A 117 10.04 4.49 4.54
C PHE A 117 10.40 3.36 5.51
N PRO A 118 9.80 3.32 6.72
CA PRO A 118 9.92 2.19 7.63
C PRO A 118 9.32 0.91 7.03
N TYR A 119 10.04 -0.20 7.17
CA TYR A 119 9.58 -1.52 6.76
C TYR A 119 9.84 -2.55 7.84
N TYR A 120 8.95 -3.54 7.94
CA TYR A 120 8.93 -4.50 9.02
C TYR A 120 8.67 -5.92 8.50
N SER A 121 9.23 -6.90 9.19
CA SER A 121 8.93 -8.32 8.98
C SER A 121 7.68 -8.71 9.74
N GLY A 122 6.71 -9.29 9.04
CA GLY A 122 5.48 -9.87 9.60
C GLY A 122 5.52 -11.40 9.71
N VAL A 123 6.69 -12.02 9.67
CA VAL A 123 6.82 -13.50 9.68
C VAL A 123 6.32 -14.12 10.99
N GLU A 124 6.57 -13.46 12.13
CA GLU A 124 6.27 -13.99 13.46
C GLU A 124 4.90 -13.53 14.01
N THR A 125 4.01 -13.00 13.16
CA THR A 125 2.72 -12.47 13.57
C THR A 125 1.61 -12.89 12.62
N SER A 126 0.38 -13.00 13.12
CA SER A 126 -0.82 -13.24 12.32
C SER A 126 -1.34 -12.00 11.59
N PHE A 127 -0.72 -10.83 11.77
CA PHE A 127 -1.18 -9.54 11.25
C PHE A 127 -1.61 -9.57 9.78
N ILE A 128 -0.77 -10.16 8.90
CA ILE A 128 -1.05 -10.18 7.44
C ILE A 128 -2.33 -10.98 7.15
N SER A 129 -2.55 -12.11 7.85
CA SER A 129 -3.76 -12.93 7.69
C SER A 129 -4.98 -12.26 8.31
N ASP A 130 -4.84 -11.69 9.50
CA ASP A 130 -5.95 -11.06 10.23
C ASP A 130 -6.45 -9.80 9.53
N MET A 131 -5.56 -9.10 8.81
CA MET A 131 -5.93 -7.98 7.95
C MET A 131 -6.51 -8.43 6.59
N GLY A 132 -6.52 -9.74 6.28
CA GLY A 132 -7.10 -10.28 5.05
C GLY A 132 -6.16 -10.28 3.84
N PHE A 133 -4.84 -10.07 4.05
CA PHE A 133 -3.85 -10.01 2.97
C PHE A 133 -3.06 -11.31 2.78
N SER A 134 -3.50 -12.40 3.40
CA SER A 134 -3.05 -13.74 3.06
C SER A 134 -4.17 -14.76 3.24
N HIS A 135 -4.10 -15.85 2.48
CA HIS A 135 -5.02 -16.98 2.59
C HIS A 135 -4.27 -18.28 2.30
N GLN A 136 -4.76 -19.38 2.86
CA GLN A 136 -4.28 -20.71 2.51
C GLN A 136 -5.02 -21.21 1.27
N THR A 137 -4.25 -21.78 0.34
CA THR A 137 -4.78 -22.48 -0.83
C THR A 137 -5.14 -23.93 -0.47
N GLU A 138 -5.89 -24.62 -1.32
CA GLU A 138 -6.31 -26.03 -1.11
C GLU A 138 -5.11 -26.98 -0.92
N ASP A 139 -3.96 -26.68 -1.53
CA ASP A 139 -2.70 -27.43 -1.38
C ASP A 139 -1.89 -27.03 -0.12
N GLY A 140 -2.48 -26.23 0.78
CA GLY A 140 -1.90 -25.82 2.06
C GLY A 140 -0.84 -24.73 2.00
N LYS A 141 -0.61 -24.13 0.81
CA LYS A 141 0.34 -23.02 0.67
C LYS A 141 -0.31 -21.70 1.05
N VAL A 142 0.49 -20.80 1.65
CA VAL A 142 0.06 -19.43 1.91
C VAL A 142 0.27 -18.59 0.66
N ARG A 143 -0.78 -17.89 0.25
CA ARG A 143 -0.76 -16.86 -0.80
C ARG A 143 -0.97 -15.50 -0.17
N TYR A 144 -0.22 -14.52 -0.64
CA TYR A 144 -0.30 -13.13 -0.20
C TYR A 144 -0.97 -12.27 -1.26
N THR A 145 -1.68 -11.25 -0.82
CA THR A 145 -2.32 -10.24 -1.68
C THR A 145 -1.73 -8.87 -1.34
N PRO A 146 -1.38 -8.03 -2.32
CA PRO A 146 -0.82 -6.72 -2.03
C PRO A 146 -1.91 -5.69 -1.84
N GLY A 147 -1.66 -4.69 -1.00
CA GLY A 147 -2.59 -3.60 -0.74
C GLY A 147 -2.17 -2.77 0.45
N PHE A 148 -3.12 -2.12 1.09
CA PHE A 148 -2.87 -1.37 2.32
C PHE A 148 -4.07 -1.39 3.24
N THR A 149 -3.80 -1.16 4.52
CA THR A 149 -4.81 -0.94 5.56
C THR A 149 -4.55 0.42 6.21
N THR A 150 -5.62 1.15 6.50
CA THR A 150 -5.55 2.39 7.29
C THR A 150 -6.04 2.12 8.71
N PHE A 151 -5.37 2.75 9.68
CA PHE A 151 -5.66 2.60 11.09
C PHE A 151 -5.85 3.96 11.76
N LEU A 152 -6.60 3.96 12.85
CA LEU A 152 -6.81 5.07 13.75
C LEU A 152 -6.41 4.64 15.16
N LYS A 153 -5.58 5.45 15.83
CA LYS A 153 -5.26 5.31 17.24
C LYS A 153 -6.18 6.20 18.06
N LYS A 154 -6.82 5.64 19.09
CA LYS A 154 -7.56 6.38 20.13
C LYS A 154 -7.04 5.90 21.48
N GLU A 155 -6.37 6.78 22.19
CA GLU A 155 -5.65 6.42 23.42
C GLU A 155 -4.67 5.28 23.12
N ASP A 156 -4.77 4.15 23.82
CA ASP A 156 -3.91 2.97 23.63
C ASP A 156 -4.56 1.90 22.72
N LYS A 157 -5.69 2.20 22.08
CA LYS A 157 -6.41 1.28 21.22
C LYS A 157 -6.20 1.61 19.75
N ILE A 158 -6.12 0.56 18.95
CA ILE A 158 -5.95 0.62 17.50
C ILE A 158 -7.24 0.15 16.83
N TYR A 159 -7.70 0.90 15.85
CA TYR A 159 -8.86 0.54 15.05
C TYR A 159 -8.49 0.48 13.57
N ARG A 160 -8.89 -0.62 12.92
CA ARG A 160 -8.90 -0.69 11.46
C ARG A 160 -10.00 0.23 10.94
N VAL A 161 -9.69 1.04 9.93
CA VAL A 161 -10.63 2.00 9.32
C VAL A 161 -11.10 1.53 7.97
N ALA A 162 -10.16 1.19 7.09
CA ALA A 162 -10.42 0.74 5.71
C ALA A 162 -9.22 0.00 5.15
N CYS A 163 -9.43 -0.72 4.07
CA CYS A 163 -8.35 -1.32 3.27
C CYS A 163 -8.70 -1.26 1.80
N ASP A 164 -7.68 -1.40 0.96
CA ASP A 164 -7.84 -1.59 -0.48
C ASP A 164 -6.68 -2.43 -1.04
N LEU A 165 -6.87 -2.99 -2.22
CA LEU A 165 -5.91 -3.85 -2.89
C LEU A 165 -5.07 -3.08 -3.89
N PHE A 166 -3.83 -3.53 -4.11
CA PHE A 166 -3.02 -3.12 -5.24
C PHE A 166 -3.17 -4.11 -6.39
N GLY A 167 -3.25 -3.61 -7.60
CA GLY A 167 -3.32 -4.41 -8.81
C GLY A 167 -2.98 -3.57 -10.04
N PRO A 168 -2.52 -4.17 -11.15
CA PRO A 168 -2.31 -3.44 -12.39
C PRO A 168 -3.55 -2.63 -12.77
N GLY A 169 -3.38 -1.33 -13.03
CA GLY A 169 -4.48 -0.40 -13.33
C GLY A 169 -5.14 0.22 -12.11
N ASP A 170 -4.66 -0.02 -10.88
CA ASP A 170 -5.19 0.64 -9.67
C ASP A 170 -4.96 2.15 -9.65
N LEU A 171 -5.60 2.81 -8.68
CA LEU A 171 -5.50 4.26 -8.49
C LEU A 171 -4.29 4.72 -7.67
N PHE A 172 -3.45 3.78 -7.20
CA PHE A 172 -2.37 4.04 -6.24
C PHE A 172 -0.99 4.14 -6.89
N SER A 173 -0.87 3.77 -8.17
CA SER A 173 0.34 3.96 -8.95
C SER A 173 0.08 4.91 -10.14
N PRO A 174 0.83 6.03 -10.25
CA PRO A 174 0.60 7.01 -11.31
C PRO A 174 1.04 6.53 -12.69
N ILE A 175 1.77 5.41 -12.79
CA ILE A 175 2.27 4.96 -14.09
C ILE A 175 1.17 4.34 -14.96
N TRP A 176 0.14 3.72 -14.38
CA TRP A 176 -0.91 3.06 -15.14
C TRP A 176 -1.63 4.03 -16.09
N PRO A 177 -2.25 5.13 -15.60
CA PRO A 177 -2.94 6.06 -16.48
C PRO A 177 -2.00 6.79 -17.44
N MET A 178 -0.70 6.91 -17.14
CA MET A 178 0.26 7.47 -18.10
C MET A 178 0.57 6.49 -19.23
N MET A 179 0.70 5.20 -18.92
CA MET A 179 0.94 4.16 -19.93
C MET A 179 -0.28 3.96 -20.84
N ASP A 180 -1.50 4.07 -20.29
CA ASP A 180 -2.74 3.99 -21.06
C ASP A 180 -2.85 5.08 -22.15
N MET A 181 -2.15 6.19 -21.99
CA MET A 181 -2.11 7.28 -22.98
C MET A 181 -1.06 7.10 -24.08
N LEU A 182 -0.26 6.04 -24.05
CA LEU A 182 0.68 5.76 -25.11
C LEU A 182 -0.03 5.26 -26.37
N HIS A 183 0.58 5.51 -27.55
CA HIS A 183 0.02 5.07 -28.83
C HIS A 183 -0.22 3.55 -28.92
N HIS A 184 0.65 2.76 -28.31
CA HIS A 184 0.53 1.31 -28.18
C HIS A 184 0.23 0.93 -26.73
N SER A 185 -0.89 1.40 -26.18
CA SER A 185 -1.31 1.16 -24.80
C SER A 185 -1.71 -0.31 -24.55
N ASP A 186 -2.03 -1.07 -25.60
CA ASP A 186 -2.35 -2.50 -25.60
C ASP A 186 -1.10 -3.40 -25.53
N LYS A 187 0.10 -2.82 -25.61
CA LYS A 187 1.35 -3.57 -25.49
C LYS A 187 1.50 -4.14 -24.09
N GLU A 188 1.56 -5.47 -23.99
CA GLU A 188 1.80 -6.15 -22.74
C GLU A 188 3.12 -5.69 -22.09
N TRP A 189 3.05 -5.27 -20.84
CA TRP A 189 4.18 -4.83 -20.06
C TRP A 189 4.08 -5.31 -18.61
N HIS A 190 5.21 -5.76 -18.08
CA HIS A 190 5.36 -6.17 -16.69
C HIS A 190 6.58 -5.48 -16.07
N PRO A 191 6.49 -5.06 -14.79
CA PRO A 191 7.63 -4.49 -14.08
C PRO A 191 8.73 -5.54 -13.88
N LYS A 192 9.99 -5.06 -13.83
CA LYS A 192 11.18 -5.88 -13.58
C LYS A 192 11.92 -5.35 -12.36
N PHE A 193 12.76 -6.17 -11.75
CA PHE A 193 13.61 -5.74 -10.64
C PHE A 193 14.78 -4.85 -11.08
N GLY A 194 15.14 -4.86 -12.35
CA GLY A 194 16.17 -4.01 -12.97
C GLY A 194 15.91 -3.81 -14.45
N TYR A 195 16.39 -2.69 -14.98
CA TYR A 195 16.26 -2.27 -16.37
C TYR A 195 17.62 -1.96 -16.95
#